data_f93f1b9daafa4caa52b18b0d0480f785
#
_entry.id   f93f1b9daafa4caa52b18b0d0480f785
#
_cell.length_a   1.000
_cell.length_b   1.000
_cell.length_c   1.000
_cell.angle_alpha   90.00
_cell.angle_beta   90.00
_cell.angle_gamma   90.00
#
_symmetry.space_group_name_H-M   'P 1'
#
loop_
_entity.id
_entity.type
_entity.pdbx_description
1 polymer ?
#
loop_
_entity_poly.entity_id
_entity_poly.type
_entity_poly.pdbx_seq_one_letter_code
_entity_poly.pdbx_strand_id
1 'polypeptide(L)'
;MERRSRREEYSETTRAALVASALELFAEHGYADTALEAIASAARVTKGALYHHFPGGKKALFAAAFDQIERDVHERLVARVVAASGNGPWDACREALRAFLDMCLEPAYRRVVWQDGPHVMGFGDWWRCEEQYSLGLIASMMEKLMDAGVIERLPIDPLARTISGALAGAATAMGVAPDPARVREEFELVISRMMQGLRKDNPPG
;
A
#
# COMPACT_ATOMS: atom_id res chain seq x y z
N MET A 1 17.21 -26.50 -9.91
CA MET A 1 16.10 -26.22 -8.98
C MET A 1 16.30 -27.08 -7.74
N GLU A 2 16.77 -26.50 -6.66
CA GLU A 2 16.99 -27.19 -5.40
C GLU A 2 15.63 -27.51 -4.76
N ARG A 3 15.44 -28.75 -4.38
CA ARG A 3 14.18 -29.26 -3.80
C ARG A 3 14.11 -28.78 -2.35
N ARG A 4 13.25 -27.78 -2.04
CA ARG A 4 13.00 -27.32 -0.66
C ARG A 4 12.67 -28.52 0.24
N SER A 5 13.19 -28.52 1.46
CA SER A 5 12.91 -29.58 2.41
C SER A 5 11.48 -29.46 2.96
N ARG A 6 10.83 -30.58 3.30
CA ARG A 6 9.51 -30.58 3.95
C ARG A 6 9.46 -29.73 5.21
N ARG A 7 10.59 -29.59 5.91
CA ARG A 7 10.69 -28.78 7.12
C ARG A 7 10.65 -27.28 6.79
N GLU A 8 11.27 -26.86 5.69
CA GLU A 8 11.23 -25.47 5.21
C GLU A 8 9.84 -25.12 4.72
N GLU A 9 9.18 -25.99 3.97
CA GLU A 9 7.79 -25.80 3.51
C GLU A 9 6.82 -25.66 4.69
N TYR A 10 6.95 -26.50 5.72
CA TYR A 10 6.12 -26.40 6.93
C TYR A 10 6.39 -25.10 7.71
N SER A 11 7.65 -24.68 7.79
CA SER A 11 8.04 -23.44 8.44
C SER A 11 7.47 -22.21 7.72
N GLU A 12 7.54 -22.17 6.38
CA GLU A 12 6.95 -21.10 5.56
C GLU A 12 5.42 -21.07 5.70
N THR A 13 4.75 -22.21 5.68
CA THR A 13 3.30 -22.31 5.87
C THR A 13 2.88 -21.77 7.24
N THR A 14 3.61 -22.14 8.29
CA THR A 14 3.34 -21.65 9.65
C THR A 14 3.53 -20.12 9.75
N ARG A 15 4.60 -19.62 9.16
CA ARG A 15 4.87 -18.17 9.12
C ARG A 15 3.78 -17.42 8.37
N ALA A 16 3.34 -17.92 7.23
CA ALA A 16 2.26 -17.33 6.44
C ALA A 16 0.93 -17.33 7.22
N ALA A 17 0.58 -18.43 7.90
CA ALA A 17 -0.62 -18.50 8.73
C ALA A 17 -0.59 -17.48 9.88
N LEU A 18 0.57 -17.28 10.52
CA LEU A 18 0.73 -16.24 11.56
C LEU A 18 0.53 -14.84 11.01
N VAL A 19 1.08 -14.53 9.83
CA VAL A 19 0.93 -13.21 9.18
C VAL A 19 -0.53 -12.97 8.79
N ALA A 20 -1.19 -13.95 8.19
CA ALA A 20 -2.60 -13.84 7.79
C ALA A 20 -3.50 -13.58 9.01
N SER A 21 -3.38 -14.41 10.08
CA SER A 21 -4.15 -14.22 11.32
C SER A 21 -3.84 -12.90 12.01
N ALA A 22 -2.58 -12.43 11.95
CA ALA A 22 -2.20 -11.13 12.51
C ALA A 22 -2.85 -9.99 11.73
N LEU A 23 -2.83 -10.05 10.38
CA LEU A 23 -3.45 -9.04 9.53
C LEU A 23 -4.95 -8.93 9.83
N GLU A 24 -5.67 -10.05 9.90
CA GLU A 24 -7.10 -10.07 10.24
C GLU A 24 -7.37 -9.41 11.59
N LEU A 25 -6.65 -9.81 12.64
CA LEU A 25 -6.86 -9.30 14.00
C LEU A 25 -6.42 -7.83 14.16
N PHE A 26 -5.33 -7.42 13.51
CA PHE A 26 -4.95 -6.00 13.49
C PHE A 26 -5.95 -5.14 12.72
N ALA A 27 -6.50 -5.64 11.62
CA ALA A 27 -7.54 -4.95 10.87
C ALA A 27 -8.82 -4.76 11.71
N GLU A 28 -9.22 -5.77 12.47
CA GLU A 28 -10.44 -5.76 13.26
C GLU A 28 -10.30 -4.93 14.56
N HIS A 29 -9.22 -5.18 15.32
CA HIS A 29 -9.07 -4.64 16.67
C HIS A 29 -8.02 -3.52 16.78
N GLY A 30 -7.15 -3.36 15.76
CA GLY A 30 -5.99 -2.48 15.78
C GLY A 30 -4.81 -3.10 16.52
N TYR A 31 -3.64 -2.46 16.36
CA TYR A 31 -2.40 -2.95 16.96
C TYR A 31 -2.48 -2.99 18.49
N ALA A 32 -2.97 -1.94 19.16
CA ALA A 32 -2.95 -1.85 20.62
C ALA A 32 -3.70 -3.01 21.28
N ASP A 33 -4.92 -3.28 20.81
CA ASP A 33 -5.87 -4.21 21.45
C ASP A 33 -5.73 -5.66 20.98
N THR A 34 -4.83 -5.94 20.05
CA THR A 34 -4.56 -7.32 19.61
C THR A 34 -3.49 -7.98 20.48
N ALA A 35 -3.84 -9.10 21.13
CA ALA A 35 -2.88 -9.90 21.90
C ALA A 35 -2.16 -10.93 21.02
N LEU A 36 -0.85 -11.19 21.30
CA LEU A 36 -0.08 -12.21 20.57
C LEU A 36 -0.66 -13.61 20.76
N GLU A 37 -1.24 -13.89 21.91
CA GLU A 37 -1.90 -15.15 22.23
C GLU A 37 -3.13 -15.39 21.33
N ALA A 38 -3.89 -14.34 21.06
CA ALA A 38 -5.03 -14.41 20.13
C ALA A 38 -4.56 -14.75 18.71
N ILE A 39 -3.47 -14.12 18.25
CA ILE A 39 -2.89 -14.41 16.93
C ILE A 39 -2.40 -15.87 16.86
N ALA A 40 -1.64 -16.35 17.87
CA ALA A 40 -1.17 -17.72 17.91
C ALA A 40 -2.33 -18.74 17.89
N SER A 41 -3.40 -18.45 18.64
CA SER A 41 -4.61 -19.28 18.66
C SER A 41 -5.31 -19.31 17.31
N ALA A 42 -5.50 -18.15 16.67
CA ALA A 42 -6.13 -18.04 15.35
C ALA A 42 -5.32 -18.79 14.28
N ALA A 43 -3.99 -18.67 14.31
CA ALA A 43 -3.07 -19.39 13.42
C ALA A 43 -2.91 -20.90 13.79
N ARG A 44 -3.54 -21.37 14.87
CA ARG A 44 -3.43 -22.75 15.40
C ARG A 44 -2.01 -23.20 15.68
N VAL A 45 -1.19 -22.29 16.23
CA VAL A 45 0.20 -22.56 16.62
C VAL A 45 0.43 -22.27 18.09
N THR A 46 1.51 -22.83 18.64
CA THR A 46 1.89 -22.53 20.03
C THR A 46 2.56 -21.16 20.14
N LYS A 47 2.50 -20.53 21.33
CA LYS A 47 3.22 -19.30 21.64
C LYS A 47 4.73 -19.43 21.36
N GLY A 48 5.33 -20.60 21.67
CA GLY A 48 6.74 -20.89 21.38
C GLY A 48 7.04 -20.87 19.88
N ALA A 49 6.16 -21.45 19.05
CA ALA A 49 6.31 -21.41 17.59
C ALA A 49 6.19 -19.97 17.06
N LEU A 50 5.28 -19.13 17.59
CA LEU A 50 5.18 -17.73 17.22
C LEU A 50 6.49 -17.00 17.49
N TYR A 51 7.05 -17.09 18.69
CA TYR A 51 8.33 -16.43 19.02
C TYR A 51 9.53 -17.00 18.23
N HIS A 52 9.48 -18.27 17.82
CA HIS A 52 10.47 -18.84 16.92
C HIS A 52 10.47 -18.16 15.55
N HIS A 53 9.27 -17.92 14.97
CA HIS A 53 9.12 -17.25 13.67
C HIS A 53 9.26 -15.72 13.75
N PHE A 54 8.88 -15.13 14.87
CA PHE A 54 8.89 -13.69 15.11
C PHE A 54 9.53 -13.34 16.46
N PRO A 55 10.89 -13.41 16.55
CA PRO A 55 11.60 -13.12 17.80
C PRO A 55 11.34 -11.72 18.35
N GLY A 56 11.06 -10.76 17.45
CA GLY A 56 10.66 -9.38 17.82
C GLY A 56 9.21 -9.24 18.29
N GLY A 57 8.49 -10.36 18.46
CA GLY A 57 7.13 -10.37 18.99
C GLY A 57 6.10 -9.63 18.13
N LYS A 58 5.20 -8.92 18.80
CA LYS A 58 4.05 -8.24 18.17
C LYS A 58 4.47 -7.21 17.11
N LYS A 59 5.55 -6.45 17.36
CA LYS A 59 6.05 -5.43 16.41
C LYS A 59 6.60 -6.06 15.14
N ALA A 60 7.38 -7.15 15.24
CA ALA A 60 7.90 -7.86 14.08
C ALA A 60 6.78 -8.52 13.27
N LEU A 61 5.78 -9.04 13.94
CA LEU A 61 4.61 -9.64 13.29
C LEU A 61 3.74 -8.58 12.60
N PHE A 62 3.58 -7.40 13.22
CA PHE A 62 2.92 -6.26 12.60
C PHE A 62 3.65 -5.80 11.33
N ALA A 63 4.96 -5.66 11.37
CA ALA A 63 5.74 -5.27 10.19
C ALA A 63 5.59 -6.30 9.04
N ALA A 64 5.50 -7.60 9.36
CA ALA A 64 5.25 -8.63 8.35
C ALA A 64 3.81 -8.60 7.79
N ALA A 65 2.82 -8.28 8.63
CA ALA A 65 1.43 -8.09 8.19
C ALA A 65 1.28 -6.83 7.32
N PHE A 66 1.96 -5.75 7.70
CA PHE A 66 2.07 -4.53 6.91
C PHE A 66 2.67 -4.80 5.52
N ASP A 67 3.83 -5.46 5.46
CA ASP A 67 4.49 -5.82 4.20
C ASP A 67 3.61 -6.73 3.31
N GLN A 68 2.82 -7.61 3.92
CA GLN A 68 1.89 -8.47 3.18
C GLN A 68 0.75 -7.65 2.55
N ILE A 69 0.09 -6.78 3.31
CA ILE A 69 -1.03 -5.98 2.77
C ILE A 69 -0.56 -4.98 1.73
N GLU A 70 0.62 -4.37 1.90
CA GLU A 70 1.23 -3.50 0.88
C GLU A 70 1.49 -4.24 -0.42
N ARG A 71 2.04 -5.45 -0.34
CA ARG A 71 2.29 -6.29 -1.51
C ARG A 71 1.01 -6.64 -2.24
N ASP A 72 -0.02 -7.07 -1.51
CA ASP A 72 -1.31 -7.43 -2.08
C ASP A 72 -1.99 -6.22 -2.75
N VAL A 73 -1.92 -5.05 -2.13
CA VAL A 73 -2.43 -3.79 -2.70
C VAL A 73 -1.65 -3.40 -3.95
N HIS A 74 -0.33 -3.46 -3.90
CA HIS A 74 0.53 -3.17 -5.06
C HIS A 74 0.24 -4.10 -6.25
N GLU A 75 0.13 -5.40 -6.02
CA GLU A 75 -0.19 -6.38 -7.09
C GLU A 75 -1.56 -6.10 -7.72
N ARG A 76 -2.58 -5.81 -6.91
CA ARG A 76 -3.92 -5.45 -7.40
C ARG A 76 -3.91 -4.13 -8.16
N LEU A 77 -3.16 -3.15 -7.70
CA LEU A 77 -3.01 -1.86 -8.37
C LEU A 77 -2.34 -2.03 -9.74
N VAL A 78 -1.24 -2.78 -9.81
CA VAL A 78 -0.54 -3.09 -11.08
C VAL A 78 -1.49 -3.80 -12.05
N ALA A 79 -2.27 -4.78 -11.58
CA ALA A 79 -3.25 -5.50 -12.41
C ALA A 79 -4.31 -4.54 -13.00
N ARG A 80 -4.83 -3.59 -12.21
CA ARG A 80 -5.78 -2.55 -12.67
C ARG A 80 -5.15 -1.63 -13.72
N VAL A 81 -3.92 -1.18 -13.50
CA VAL A 81 -3.16 -0.35 -14.45
C VAL A 81 -2.94 -1.08 -15.77
N VAL A 82 -2.53 -2.36 -15.72
CA VAL A 82 -2.34 -3.18 -16.93
C VAL A 82 -3.64 -3.35 -17.70
N ALA A 83 -4.75 -3.63 -17.04
CA ALA A 83 -6.05 -3.76 -17.67
C ALA A 83 -6.52 -2.47 -18.37
N ALA A 84 -6.20 -1.31 -17.79
CA ALA A 84 -6.59 0.00 -18.34
C ALA A 84 -5.63 0.52 -19.43
N SER A 85 -4.43 -0.08 -19.59
CA SER A 85 -3.39 0.45 -20.50
C SER A 85 -3.76 0.38 -21.98
N GLY A 86 -4.74 -0.44 -22.37
CA GLY A 86 -5.29 -0.49 -23.72
C GLY A 86 -5.98 0.81 -24.18
N ASN A 87 -6.42 1.66 -23.24
CA ASN A 87 -7.05 2.95 -23.53
C ASN A 87 -6.05 4.13 -23.55
N GLY A 88 -4.76 3.85 -23.44
CA GLY A 88 -3.68 4.82 -23.43
C GLY A 88 -3.13 5.13 -22.03
N PRO A 89 -1.92 5.73 -21.94
CA PRO A 89 -1.21 5.92 -20.69
C PRO A 89 -1.91 6.90 -19.74
N TRP A 90 -2.67 7.86 -20.28
CA TRP A 90 -3.44 8.81 -19.46
C TRP A 90 -4.60 8.13 -18.72
N ASP A 91 -5.34 7.28 -19.42
CA ASP A 91 -6.48 6.56 -18.80
C ASP A 91 -5.99 5.51 -17.81
N ALA A 92 -4.85 4.85 -18.09
CA ALA A 92 -4.19 3.97 -17.12
C ALA A 92 -3.80 4.72 -15.83
N CYS A 93 -3.30 5.95 -15.95
CA CYS A 93 -2.92 6.79 -14.82
C CYS A 93 -4.14 7.23 -14.00
N ARG A 94 -5.25 7.60 -14.65
CA ARG A 94 -6.51 7.93 -13.98
C ARG A 94 -7.10 6.74 -13.24
N GLU A 95 -7.02 5.56 -13.86
CA GLU A 95 -7.49 4.32 -13.22
C GLU A 95 -6.61 3.95 -12.02
N ALA A 96 -5.29 4.15 -12.09
CA ALA A 96 -4.39 3.95 -10.96
C ALA A 96 -4.77 4.84 -9.76
N LEU A 97 -5.05 6.13 -10.00
CA LEU A 97 -5.49 7.05 -8.96
C LEU A 97 -6.79 6.56 -8.29
N ARG A 98 -7.79 6.21 -9.11
CA ARG A 98 -9.08 5.72 -8.59
C ARG A 98 -8.91 4.43 -7.80
N ALA A 99 -8.20 3.47 -8.37
CA ALA A 99 -7.96 2.19 -7.74
C ALA A 99 -7.23 2.33 -6.40
N PHE A 100 -6.20 3.17 -6.31
CA PHE A 100 -5.50 3.45 -5.07
C PHE A 100 -6.43 4.07 -4.01
N LEU A 101 -7.20 5.09 -4.38
CA LEU A 101 -8.14 5.74 -3.46
C LEU A 101 -9.26 4.79 -3.00
N ASP A 102 -9.74 3.91 -3.88
CA ASP A 102 -10.72 2.87 -3.52
C ASP A 102 -10.14 1.86 -2.53
N MET A 103 -8.87 1.44 -2.72
CA MET A 103 -8.15 0.56 -1.79
C MET A 103 -7.95 1.22 -0.42
N CYS A 104 -7.74 2.54 -0.35
CA CYS A 104 -7.67 3.28 0.91
C CYS A 104 -9.00 3.29 1.70
N LEU A 105 -10.14 2.96 1.08
CA LEU A 105 -11.42 2.75 1.78
C LEU A 105 -11.51 1.37 2.46
N GLU A 106 -10.68 0.40 2.06
CA GLU A 106 -10.71 -0.94 2.62
C GLU A 106 -10.30 -0.91 4.10
N PRO A 107 -11.12 -1.44 5.03
CA PRO A 107 -10.87 -1.30 6.47
C PRO A 107 -9.50 -1.80 6.91
N ALA A 108 -9.05 -2.95 6.37
CA ALA A 108 -7.75 -3.54 6.71
C ALA A 108 -6.58 -2.65 6.28
N TYR A 109 -6.57 -2.19 5.03
CA TYR A 109 -5.52 -1.33 4.49
C TYR A 109 -5.46 0.00 5.23
N ARG A 110 -6.62 0.64 5.41
CA ARG A 110 -6.74 1.89 6.15
C ARG A 110 -6.24 1.76 7.59
N ARG A 111 -6.63 0.69 8.30
CA ARG A 111 -6.25 0.50 9.70
C ARG A 111 -4.78 0.18 9.86
N VAL A 112 -4.30 -0.84 9.16
CA VAL A 112 -2.95 -1.34 9.34
C VAL A 112 -1.92 -0.38 8.78
N VAL A 113 -2.14 0.15 7.58
CA VAL A 113 -1.13 0.97 6.89
C VAL A 113 -1.21 2.43 7.33
N TRP A 114 -2.39 3.04 7.30
CA TRP A 114 -2.53 4.49 7.42
C TRP A 114 -2.82 4.98 8.85
N GLN A 115 -3.43 4.14 9.70
CA GLN A 115 -3.68 4.50 11.09
C GLN A 115 -2.59 3.98 12.03
N ASP A 116 -2.36 2.66 12.07
CA ASP A 116 -1.44 2.05 13.03
C ASP A 116 0.03 2.10 12.56
N GLY A 117 0.28 2.00 11.23
CA GLY A 117 1.62 1.92 10.64
C GLY A 117 2.59 2.99 11.12
N PRO A 118 2.27 4.31 10.99
CA PRO A 118 3.15 5.39 11.43
C PRO A 118 3.51 5.33 12.92
N HIS A 119 2.56 4.90 13.76
CA HIS A 119 2.72 4.83 15.21
C HIS A 119 3.54 3.61 15.66
N VAL A 120 3.31 2.45 15.04
CA VAL A 120 3.96 1.19 15.42
C VAL A 120 5.37 1.07 14.87
N MET A 121 5.56 1.43 13.62
CA MET A 121 6.86 1.35 12.94
C MET A 121 7.73 2.57 13.21
N GLY A 122 7.13 3.72 13.45
CA GLY A 122 7.75 5.03 13.42
C GLY A 122 7.74 5.62 12.01
N PHE A 123 7.55 6.93 11.92
CA PHE A 123 7.31 7.62 10.64
C PHE A 123 8.35 7.32 9.57
N GLY A 124 9.65 7.29 9.94
CA GLY A 124 10.73 7.09 8.96
C GLY A 124 10.77 5.68 8.36
N ASP A 125 10.48 4.64 9.15
CA ASP A 125 10.44 3.26 8.67
C ASP A 125 9.17 3.00 7.86
N TRP A 126 8.05 3.51 8.34
CA TRP A 126 6.77 3.47 7.64
C TRP A 126 6.87 4.14 6.26
N TRP A 127 7.40 5.38 6.20
CA TRP A 127 7.56 6.14 4.95
C TRP A 127 8.45 5.43 3.93
N ARG A 128 9.56 4.81 4.39
CA ARG A 128 10.43 4.02 3.49
C ARG A 128 9.73 2.81 2.90
N CYS A 129 8.88 2.15 3.69
CA CYS A 129 8.06 1.04 3.17
C CYS A 129 7.06 1.51 2.12
N GLU A 130 6.37 2.63 2.38
CA GLU A 130 5.47 3.24 1.38
C GLU A 130 6.19 3.56 0.07
N GLU A 131 7.34 4.23 0.14
CA GLU A 131 8.13 4.57 -1.05
C GLU A 131 8.58 3.33 -1.83
N GLN A 132 8.90 2.24 -1.16
CA GLN A 132 9.33 0.99 -1.79
C GLN A 132 8.26 0.42 -2.72
N TYR A 133 6.97 0.53 -2.37
CA TYR A 133 5.86 0.01 -3.16
C TYR A 133 5.32 1.03 -4.18
N SER A 134 5.37 2.33 -3.87
CA SER A 134 4.70 3.36 -4.65
C SER A 134 5.60 4.00 -5.73
N LEU A 135 6.85 4.38 -5.40
CA LEU A 135 7.65 5.24 -6.26
C LEU A 135 7.97 4.63 -7.62
N GLY A 136 8.31 3.34 -7.67
CA GLY A 136 8.64 2.66 -8.93
C GLY A 136 7.48 2.63 -9.92
N LEU A 137 6.28 2.36 -9.42
CA LEU A 137 5.06 2.36 -10.24
C LEU A 137 4.73 3.76 -10.73
N ILE A 138 4.75 4.75 -9.86
CA ILE A 138 4.48 6.16 -10.20
C ILE A 138 5.49 6.64 -11.25
N ALA A 139 6.79 6.41 -11.04
CA ALA A 139 7.84 6.79 -11.98
C ALA A 139 7.62 6.17 -13.35
N SER A 140 7.39 4.86 -13.43
CA SER A 140 7.10 4.16 -14.68
C SER A 140 5.87 4.71 -15.42
N MET A 141 4.83 5.09 -14.70
CA MET A 141 3.63 5.70 -15.29
C MET A 141 3.91 7.10 -15.84
N MET A 142 4.66 7.92 -15.09
CA MET A 142 5.05 9.27 -15.54
C MET A 142 5.98 9.23 -16.75
N GLU A 143 6.94 8.31 -16.78
CA GLU A 143 7.81 8.08 -17.95
C GLU A 143 6.99 7.74 -19.20
N LYS A 144 6.01 6.83 -19.09
CA LYS A 144 5.11 6.48 -20.20
C LYS A 144 4.30 7.68 -20.70
N LEU A 145 3.84 8.56 -19.80
CA LEU A 145 3.14 9.79 -20.20
C LEU A 145 4.07 10.77 -20.90
N MET A 146 5.32 10.92 -20.44
CA MET A 146 6.35 11.74 -21.07
C MET A 146 6.75 11.20 -22.44
N ASP A 147 6.94 9.89 -22.57
CA ASP A 147 7.33 9.24 -23.83
C ASP A 147 6.21 9.28 -24.87
N ALA A 148 4.96 9.19 -24.43
CA ALA A 148 3.79 9.39 -25.29
C ALA A 148 3.54 10.87 -25.64
N GLY A 149 4.32 11.81 -25.08
CA GLY A 149 4.16 13.24 -25.33
C GLY A 149 2.92 13.86 -24.69
N VAL A 150 2.26 13.15 -23.76
CA VAL A 150 1.04 13.61 -23.07
C VAL A 150 1.35 14.71 -22.05
N ILE A 151 2.46 14.58 -21.35
CA ILE A 151 2.98 15.58 -20.40
C ILE A 151 4.36 16.07 -20.82
N GLU A 152 4.79 17.20 -20.27
CA GLU A 152 6.17 17.71 -20.49
C GLU A 152 7.21 16.78 -19.85
N ARG A 153 8.45 16.83 -20.36
CA ARG A 153 9.56 16.14 -19.72
C ARG A 153 9.99 16.89 -18.47
N LEU A 154 9.75 16.27 -17.33
CA LEU A 154 10.08 16.76 -16.00
C LEU A 154 11.09 15.83 -15.32
N PRO A 155 11.86 16.30 -14.32
CA PRO A 155 12.70 15.44 -13.51
C PRO A 155 11.88 14.37 -12.80
N ILE A 156 12.17 13.09 -13.08
CA ILE A 156 11.30 11.98 -12.68
C ILE A 156 11.24 11.78 -11.18
N ASP A 157 12.36 11.84 -10.45
CA ASP A 157 12.37 11.60 -9.01
C ASP A 157 11.57 12.66 -8.24
N PRO A 158 11.74 13.99 -8.44
CA PRO A 158 10.88 14.99 -7.81
C PRO A 158 9.41 14.85 -8.18
N LEU A 159 9.09 14.52 -9.45
CA LEU A 159 7.72 14.34 -9.90
C LEU A 159 7.05 13.14 -9.20
N ALA A 160 7.72 11.98 -9.17
CA ALA A 160 7.21 10.78 -8.53
C ALA A 160 7.00 10.98 -7.02
N ARG A 161 7.96 11.62 -6.33
CA ARG A 161 7.84 11.93 -4.90
C ARG A 161 6.72 12.93 -4.59
N THR A 162 6.52 13.92 -5.44
CA THR A 162 5.42 14.89 -5.27
C THR A 162 4.07 14.19 -5.39
N ILE A 163 3.90 13.33 -6.38
CA ILE A 163 2.67 12.55 -6.57
C ILE A 163 2.47 11.58 -5.40
N SER A 164 3.53 10.84 -5.00
CA SER A 164 3.48 9.93 -3.84
C SER A 164 3.05 10.66 -2.57
N GLY A 165 3.62 11.85 -2.32
CA GLY A 165 3.24 12.68 -1.17
C GLY A 165 1.79 13.13 -1.20
N ALA A 166 1.25 13.47 -2.37
CA ALA A 166 -0.16 13.83 -2.52
C ALA A 166 -1.09 12.62 -2.26
N LEU A 167 -0.72 11.43 -2.75
CA LEU A 167 -1.47 10.19 -2.51
C LEU A 167 -1.43 9.79 -1.03
N ALA A 168 -0.26 9.84 -0.39
CA ALA A 168 -0.12 9.57 1.03
C ALA A 168 -0.91 10.56 1.90
N GLY A 169 -0.94 11.84 1.50
CA GLY A 169 -1.78 12.86 2.15
C GLY A 169 -3.27 12.53 2.07
N ALA A 170 -3.75 12.08 0.90
CA ALA A 170 -5.12 11.63 0.71
C ALA A 170 -5.46 10.42 1.60
N ALA A 171 -4.62 9.38 1.55
CA ALA A 171 -4.81 8.16 2.32
C ALA A 171 -4.80 8.41 3.85
N THR A 172 -3.88 9.26 4.32
CA THR A 172 -3.82 9.67 5.73
C THR A 172 -5.08 10.43 6.15
N ALA A 173 -5.55 11.38 5.32
CA ALA A 173 -6.78 12.13 5.59
C ALA A 173 -8.01 11.19 5.64
N MET A 174 -8.11 10.25 4.69
CA MET A 174 -9.16 9.22 4.69
C MET A 174 -9.08 8.32 5.92
N GLY A 175 -7.87 8.04 6.40
CA GLY A 175 -7.61 7.21 7.58
C GLY A 175 -8.31 7.72 8.83
N VAL A 176 -8.39 9.03 9.02
CA VAL A 176 -8.94 9.67 10.24
C VAL A 176 -10.31 10.33 10.03
N ALA A 177 -10.82 10.37 8.80
CA ALA A 177 -12.06 11.06 8.47
C ALA A 177 -13.29 10.32 9.04
N PRO A 178 -14.31 11.06 9.53
CA PRO A 178 -15.61 10.48 9.88
C PRO A 178 -16.35 9.91 8.65
N ASP A 179 -16.15 10.52 7.48
CA ASP A 179 -16.69 10.07 6.19
C ASP A 179 -15.54 9.93 5.17
N PRO A 180 -14.86 8.78 5.15
CA PRO A 180 -13.74 8.53 4.24
C PRO A 180 -14.16 8.54 2.76
N ALA A 181 -15.41 8.15 2.43
CA ALA A 181 -15.88 8.10 1.06
C ALA A 181 -16.00 9.52 0.45
N ARG A 182 -16.50 10.47 1.22
CA ARG A 182 -16.54 11.88 0.82
C ARG A 182 -15.11 12.43 0.62
N VAL A 183 -14.22 12.19 1.55
CA VAL A 183 -12.82 12.65 1.46
C VAL A 183 -12.14 12.05 0.24
N ARG A 184 -12.40 10.78 -0.06
CA ARG A 184 -11.93 10.10 -1.28
C ARG A 184 -12.33 10.86 -2.55
N GLU A 185 -13.59 11.27 -2.68
CA GLU A 185 -14.10 12.01 -3.85
C GLU A 185 -13.44 13.38 -3.98
N GLU A 186 -13.30 14.09 -2.86
CA GLU A 186 -12.67 15.41 -2.81
C GLU A 186 -11.18 15.32 -3.25
N PHE A 187 -10.43 14.32 -2.79
CA PHE A 187 -9.04 14.11 -3.19
C PHE A 187 -8.92 13.62 -4.64
N GLU A 188 -9.81 12.76 -5.13
CA GLU A 188 -9.82 12.37 -6.54
C GLU A 188 -9.97 13.60 -7.44
N LEU A 189 -10.88 14.51 -7.10
CA LEU A 189 -11.09 15.74 -7.85
C LEU A 189 -9.83 16.62 -7.86
N VAL A 190 -9.25 16.88 -6.69
CA VAL A 190 -8.08 17.77 -6.55
C VAL A 190 -6.86 17.19 -7.27
N ILE A 191 -6.52 15.91 -7.00
CA ILE A 191 -5.35 15.27 -7.60
C ILE A 191 -5.54 15.16 -9.13
N SER A 192 -6.74 14.83 -9.61
CA SER A 192 -7.03 14.80 -11.05
C SER A 192 -6.82 16.17 -11.71
N ARG A 193 -7.18 17.26 -11.04
CA ARG A 193 -6.93 18.63 -11.54
C ARG A 193 -5.45 18.99 -11.54
N MET A 194 -4.72 18.62 -10.50
CA MET A 194 -3.27 18.80 -10.46
C MET A 194 -2.57 18.04 -11.60
N MET A 195 -2.97 16.79 -11.85
CA MET A 195 -2.43 16.00 -12.96
C MET A 195 -2.79 16.57 -14.33
N GLN A 196 -4.02 17.09 -14.50
CA GLN A 196 -4.40 17.78 -15.74
C GLN A 196 -3.53 19.00 -16.04
N GLY A 197 -3.02 19.69 -15.00
CA GLY A 197 -2.09 20.80 -15.13
C GLY A 197 -0.72 20.42 -15.72
N LEU A 198 -0.35 19.13 -15.70
CA LEU A 198 0.87 18.62 -16.32
C LEU A 198 0.73 18.35 -17.83
N ARG A 199 -0.48 18.37 -18.38
CA ARG A 199 -0.72 18.08 -19.80
C ARG A 199 -0.22 19.22 -20.69
N LYS A 200 0.42 18.86 -21.81
CA LYS A 200 0.92 19.83 -22.81
C LYS A 200 -0.19 20.68 -23.45
N ASP A 201 -1.42 20.17 -23.50
CA ASP A 201 -2.57 20.87 -24.10
C ASP A 201 -3.21 21.88 -23.14
N ASN A 202 -2.65 22.06 -21.93
CA ASN A 202 -3.11 23.04 -20.96
C ASN A 202 -2.19 24.27 -21.02
N PRO A 203 -2.58 25.37 -21.73
CA PRO A 203 -1.74 26.56 -21.83
C PRO A 203 -1.51 27.12 -20.43
N PRO A 204 -0.28 27.62 -20.12
CA PRO A 204 -0.03 28.30 -18.87
C PRO A 204 -0.98 29.49 -18.74
N GLY A 205 -1.80 29.50 -17.67
CA GLY A 205 -2.71 30.58 -17.35
C GLY A 205 -1.96 31.85 -16.93
#